data_f4553ed036584f84071294a6e1366b0b
#
_entry.id   f4553ed036584f84071294a6e1366b0b
#
_cell.length_a   1.000
_cell.length_b   1.000
_cell.length_c   1.000
_cell.angle_alpha   90.00
_cell.angle_beta   90.00
_cell.angle_gamma   90.00
#
_symmetry.space_group_name_H-M   'P 1'
#
loop_
_entity.id
_entity.type
_entity.pdbx_description
1 polymer ?
#
loop_
_entity_poly.entity_id
_entity_poly.type
_entity_poly.pdbx_seq_one_letter_code
_entity_poly.pdbx_strand_id
1 'polypeptide(L)'
;KNIRFNINSVSVDVPIYNAQRNVMILLPLHHVFPLLGTMIAPLSIGTSVYIAENLTAESILGTLQRGKISLFIGVPRLYEILVKSIMNTINSSLLTKAMYKLAKAINSPKFSKFIFKKVHTKFGGHIDYLVSGGASLPHEIGESLKVLGFQVLEGYGMTECSPVIAVSCN
;
A
#
# COMPACT_ATOMS: atom_id res chain seq x y z
N LYS A 1 25.66 -3.96 -7.78
CA LYS A 1 25.06 -4.42 -9.06
C LYS A 1 23.60 -4.86 -8.85
N ASN A 2 23.31 -5.74 -7.88
CA ASN A 2 21.99 -6.33 -7.65
C ASN A 2 20.93 -5.28 -7.26
N ILE A 3 21.24 -4.37 -6.31
CA ILE A 3 20.32 -3.28 -5.91
C ILE A 3 19.93 -2.43 -7.13
N ARG A 4 20.91 -2.06 -7.97
CA ARG A 4 20.63 -1.26 -9.18
C ARG A 4 19.73 -2.02 -10.15
N PHE A 5 19.90 -3.32 -10.29
CA PHE A 5 19.01 -4.15 -11.10
C PHE A 5 17.58 -4.13 -10.56
N ASN A 6 17.41 -4.36 -9.26
CA ASN A 6 16.09 -4.29 -8.62
C ASN A 6 15.41 -2.92 -8.80
N ILE A 7 16.17 -1.82 -8.63
CA ILE A 7 15.64 -0.46 -8.85
C ILE A 7 15.13 -0.31 -10.27
N ASN A 8 15.92 -0.75 -11.26
CA ASN A 8 15.52 -0.69 -12.66
C ASN A 8 14.23 -1.48 -12.91
N SER A 9 14.15 -2.70 -12.39
CA SER A 9 12.97 -3.55 -12.58
C SER A 9 11.69 -2.93 -12.00
N VAL A 10 11.75 -2.32 -10.80
CA VAL A 10 10.55 -1.72 -10.17
C VAL A 10 10.23 -0.31 -10.67
N SER A 11 11.09 0.30 -11.48
CA SER A 11 10.87 1.64 -12.05
C SER A 11 10.63 1.64 -13.56
N VAL A 12 11.17 0.66 -14.29
CA VAL A 12 11.09 0.57 -15.75
C VAL A 12 10.21 -0.61 -16.18
N ASP A 13 10.52 -1.83 -15.70
CA ASP A 13 9.82 -3.05 -16.14
C ASP A 13 8.43 -3.13 -15.52
N VAL A 14 8.32 -2.83 -14.22
CA VAL A 14 7.06 -2.73 -13.48
C VAL A 14 6.99 -1.35 -12.84
N PRO A 15 6.42 -0.34 -13.52
CA PRO A 15 6.54 1.07 -13.13
C PRO A 15 5.73 1.41 -11.87
N ILE A 16 6.08 0.79 -10.75
CA ILE A 16 5.54 1.07 -9.42
C ILE A 16 6.02 2.43 -8.96
N TYR A 17 7.30 2.76 -9.22
CA TYR A 17 7.90 4.03 -8.85
C TYR A 17 7.99 4.97 -10.06
N ASN A 18 7.72 6.24 -9.79
CA ASN A 18 8.02 7.35 -10.70
C ASN A 18 8.18 8.64 -9.86
N ALA A 19 8.76 9.69 -10.46
CA ALA A 19 9.08 10.94 -9.74
C ALA A 19 7.84 11.69 -9.19
N GLN A 20 6.64 11.41 -9.68
CA GLN A 20 5.40 12.03 -9.20
C GLN A 20 4.79 11.31 -8.00
N ARG A 21 5.25 10.11 -7.67
CA ARG A 21 4.75 9.33 -6.53
C ARG A 21 5.49 9.66 -5.26
N ASN A 22 4.74 9.81 -4.17
CA ASN A 22 5.29 10.01 -2.84
C ASN A 22 5.22 8.71 -2.05
N VAL A 23 6.30 8.41 -1.33
CA VAL A 23 6.44 7.18 -0.54
C VAL A 23 6.61 7.53 0.93
N MET A 24 6.13 6.65 1.81
CA MET A 24 6.31 6.80 3.25
C MET A 24 7.25 5.72 3.81
N ILE A 25 8.25 6.14 4.58
CA ILE A 25 9.03 5.24 5.43
C ILE A 25 8.25 5.02 6.73
N LEU A 26 7.86 3.78 6.98
CA LEU A 26 7.13 3.35 8.17
C LEU A 26 7.82 2.16 8.85
N LEU A 27 8.41 1.28 8.05
CA LEU A 27 9.05 0.05 8.51
C LEU A 27 10.52 0.27 8.82
N PRO A 28 11.12 -0.53 9.74
CA PRO A 28 12.53 -0.41 10.09
C PRO A 28 13.47 -0.64 8.91
N LEU A 29 14.36 0.32 8.66
CA LEU A 29 15.29 0.30 7.51
C LEU A 29 16.44 -0.70 7.64
N HIS A 30 16.59 -1.42 8.77
CA HIS A 30 17.56 -2.50 8.88
C HIS A 30 17.13 -3.78 8.13
N HIS A 31 15.87 -3.85 7.67
CA HIS A 31 15.42 -4.89 6.76
C HIS A 31 15.56 -4.43 5.31
N VAL A 32 16.04 -5.33 4.44
CA VAL A 32 16.32 -4.99 3.04
C VAL A 32 15.07 -4.59 2.24
N PHE A 33 13.90 -5.17 2.54
CA PHE A 33 12.65 -4.85 1.86
C PHE A 33 12.24 -3.38 2.06
N PRO A 34 12.06 -2.86 3.30
CA PRO A 34 11.77 -1.44 3.46
C PRO A 34 12.94 -0.54 3.07
N LEU A 35 14.19 -0.93 3.32
CA LEU A 35 15.35 -0.14 2.90
C LEU A 35 15.34 0.13 1.39
N LEU A 36 15.18 -0.92 0.59
CA LEU A 36 15.09 -0.74 -0.86
C LEU A 36 13.79 -0.05 -1.25
N GLY A 37 12.65 -0.56 -0.79
CA GLY A 37 11.34 -0.15 -1.27
C GLY A 37 10.91 1.24 -0.82
N THR A 38 11.32 1.70 0.37
CA THR A 38 10.86 2.99 0.89
C THR A 38 11.92 4.08 0.91
N MET A 39 13.19 3.73 0.68
CA MET A 39 14.30 4.70 0.72
C MET A 39 15.13 4.68 -0.56
N ILE A 40 15.85 3.59 -0.87
CA ILE A 40 16.85 3.59 -1.94
C ILE A 40 16.20 3.74 -3.32
N ALA A 41 15.18 2.93 -3.66
CA ALA A 41 14.52 3.00 -4.96
C ALA A 41 13.82 4.35 -5.18
N PRO A 42 12.97 4.85 -4.26
CA PRO A 42 12.34 6.15 -4.43
C PRO A 42 13.36 7.30 -4.62
N LEU A 43 14.36 7.39 -3.75
CA LEU A 43 15.36 8.45 -3.83
C LEU A 43 16.19 8.41 -5.12
N SER A 44 16.50 7.21 -5.64
CA SER A 44 17.28 7.07 -6.89
C SER A 44 16.55 7.55 -8.13
N ILE A 45 15.24 7.69 -8.09
CA ILE A 45 14.42 8.16 -9.21
C ILE A 45 13.76 9.53 -8.95
N GLY A 46 14.15 10.21 -7.86
CA GLY A 46 13.65 11.55 -7.52
C GLY A 46 12.25 11.58 -6.89
N THR A 47 11.77 10.46 -6.35
CA THR A 47 10.53 10.38 -5.58
C THR A 47 10.68 11.05 -4.22
N SER A 48 9.68 11.80 -3.77
CA SER A 48 9.65 12.36 -2.43
C SER A 48 9.38 11.28 -1.39
N VAL A 49 10.18 11.29 -0.31
CA VAL A 49 10.07 10.32 0.79
C VAL A 49 9.69 11.04 2.07
N TYR A 50 8.66 10.53 2.74
CA TYR A 50 8.13 11.05 4.00
C TYR A 50 8.38 10.04 5.12
N ILE A 51 8.83 10.50 6.27
CA ILE A 51 9.10 9.64 7.42
C ILE A 51 7.93 9.75 8.40
N ALA A 52 7.33 8.62 8.77
CA ALA A 52 6.37 8.57 9.86
C ALA A 52 7.11 8.66 11.20
N GLU A 53 6.65 9.54 12.08
CA GLU A 53 7.29 9.76 13.39
C GLU A 53 7.20 8.52 14.30
N ASN A 54 6.08 7.80 14.20
CA ASN A 54 5.83 6.58 14.98
C ASN A 54 4.77 5.70 14.30
N LEU A 55 4.55 4.50 14.85
CA LEU A 55 3.61 3.50 14.31
C LEU A 55 2.16 3.67 14.81
N THR A 56 1.81 4.81 15.41
CA THR A 56 0.41 5.07 15.79
C THR A 56 -0.45 5.34 14.57
N ALA A 57 -1.73 4.95 14.64
CA ALA A 57 -2.66 5.20 13.54
C ALA A 57 -2.77 6.69 13.17
N GLU A 58 -2.68 7.57 14.15
CA GLU A 58 -2.72 9.02 13.95
C GLU A 58 -1.51 9.52 13.17
N SER A 59 -0.29 9.11 13.56
CA SER A 59 0.95 9.47 12.86
C SER A 59 0.96 8.95 11.43
N ILE A 60 0.54 7.70 11.23
CA ILE A 60 0.46 7.09 9.88
C ILE A 60 -0.52 7.88 9.01
N LEU A 61 -1.77 8.07 9.47
CA LEU A 61 -2.79 8.79 8.71
C LEU A 61 -2.40 10.25 8.47
N GLY A 62 -1.82 10.92 9.47
CA GLY A 62 -1.31 12.29 9.31
C GLY A 62 -0.21 12.38 8.26
N THR A 63 0.72 11.42 8.23
CA THR A 63 1.79 11.39 7.23
C THR A 63 1.24 11.07 5.83
N LEU A 64 0.29 10.14 5.71
CA LEU A 64 -0.40 9.83 4.45
C LEU A 64 -1.06 11.09 3.85
N GLN A 65 -1.71 11.89 4.68
CA GLN A 65 -2.42 13.11 4.26
C GLN A 65 -1.42 14.24 3.91
N ARG A 66 -0.49 14.57 4.81
CA ARG A 66 0.49 15.65 4.61
C ARG A 66 1.40 15.38 3.42
N GLY A 67 1.87 14.14 3.30
CA GLY A 67 2.78 13.71 2.23
C GLY A 67 2.09 13.40 0.92
N LYS A 68 0.75 13.41 0.86
CA LYS A 68 -0.02 12.96 -0.33
C LYS A 68 0.54 11.63 -0.85
N ILE A 69 0.72 10.69 0.06
CA ILE A 69 1.36 9.41 -0.24
C ILE A 69 0.55 8.65 -1.27
N SER A 70 1.20 8.24 -2.33
CA SER A 70 0.58 7.48 -3.43
C SER A 70 1.05 6.03 -3.48
N LEU A 71 2.22 5.74 -2.91
CA LEU A 71 2.75 4.39 -2.80
C LEU A 71 2.97 4.04 -1.33
N PHE A 72 2.15 3.14 -0.80
CA PHE A 72 2.19 2.71 0.59
C PHE A 72 2.71 1.28 0.68
N ILE A 73 3.89 1.12 1.27
CA ILE A 73 4.59 -0.16 1.39
C ILE A 73 4.48 -0.66 2.82
N GLY A 74 3.98 -1.87 2.99
CA GLY A 74 3.74 -2.47 4.29
C GLY A 74 3.96 -3.97 4.32
N VAL A 75 3.81 -4.53 5.50
CA VAL A 75 3.78 -5.98 5.73
C VAL A 75 2.34 -6.43 5.96
N PRO A 76 1.99 -7.72 5.74
CA PRO A 76 0.62 -8.21 5.88
C PRO A 76 -0.04 -7.83 7.21
N ARG A 77 0.69 -7.91 8.31
CA ARG A 77 0.18 -7.57 9.63
C ARG A 77 -0.34 -6.14 9.75
N LEU A 78 0.29 -5.20 9.06
CA LEU A 78 -0.16 -3.81 9.01
C LEU A 78 -1.51 -3.70 8.30
N TYR A 79 -1.64 -4.37 7.15
CA TYR A 79 -2.89 -4.39 6.38
C TYR A 79 -4.04 -5.09 7.13
N GLU A 80 -3.76 -6.18 7.86
CA GLU A 80 -4.75 -6.83 8.74
C GLU A 80 -5.33 -5.85 9.76
N ILE A 81 -4.48 -5.09 10.45
CA ILE A 81 -4.90 -4.11 11.45
C ILE A 81 -5.75 -3.00 10.80
N LEU A 82 -5.31 -2.50 9.65
CA LEU A 82 -6.03 -1.46 8.92
C LEU A 82 -7.40 -1.95 8.44
N VAL A 83 -7.44 -3.12 7.79
CA VAL A 83 -8.70 -3.73 7.31
C VAL A 83 -9.64 -4.01 8.47
N LYS A 84 -9.15 -4.58 9.57
CA LYS A 84 -9.97 -4.86 10.76
C LYS A 84 -10.61 -3.58 11.31
N SER A 85 -9.86 -2.50 11.39
CA SER A 85 -10.39 -1.19 11.84
C SER A 85 -11.47 -0.66 10.89
N ILE A 86 -11.25 -0.73 9.58
CA ILE A 86 -12.22 -0.29 8.57
C ILE A 86 -13.47 -1.16 8.61
N MET A 87 -13.31 -2.50 8.68
CA MET A 87 -14.42 -3.44 8.70
C MET A 87 -15.27 -3.33 9.97
N ASN A 88 -14.67 -3.00 11.11
CA ASN A 88 -15.42 -2.70 12.33
C ASN A 88 -16.37 -1.50 12.10
N THR A 89 -15.88 -0.46 11.43
CA THR A 89 -16.71 0.71 11.09
C THR A 89 -17.78 0.37 10.05
N ILE A 90 -17.47 -0.45 9.04
CA ILE A 90 -18.44 -0.92 8.05
C ILE A 90 -19.51 -1.77 8.70
N ASN A 91 -19.13 -2.63 9.64
CA ASN A 91 -20.03 -3.54 10.34
C ASN A 91 -20.90 -2.87 11.41
N SER A 92 -20.65 -1.62 11.77
CA SER A 92 -21.45 -0.90 12.76
C SER A 92 -22.81 -0.44 12.24
N SER A 93 -23.03 -0.41 10.90
CA SER A 93 -24.29 0.03 10.30
C SER A 93 -24.76 -0.94 9.21
N LEU A 94 -26.08 -1.15 9.13
CA LEU A 94 -26.70 -1.96 8.08
C LEU A 94 -26.47 -1.35 6.68
N LEU A 95 -26.50 -0.02 6.60
CA LEU A 95 -26.27 0.70 5.33
C LEU A 95 -24.85 0.47 4.80
N THR A 96 -23.82 0.60 5.64
CA THR A 96 -22.43 0.41 5.23
C THR A 96 -22.15 -1.05 4.89
N LYS A 97 -22.78 -2.02 5.56
CA LYS A 97 -22.74 -3.44 5.19
C LYS A 97 -23.35 -3.68 3.81
N ALA A 98 -24.52 -3.08 3.53
CA ALA A 98 -25.16 -3.19 2.21
C ALA A 98 -24.29 -2.59 1.12
N MET A 99 -23.70 -1.40 1.36
CA MET A 99 -22.75 -0.76 0.44
C MET A 99 -21.53 -1.64 0.16
N TYR A 100 -20.98 -2.30 1.18
CA TYR A 100 -19.85 -3.23 1.01
C TYR A 100 -20.21 -4.46 0.18
N LYS A 101 -21.38 -5.07 0.44
CA LYS A 101 -21.89 -6.19 -0.38
C LYS A 101 -22.11 -5.78 -1.83
N LEU A 102 -22.67 -4.59 -2.05
CA LEU A 102 -22.90 -4.06 -3.40
C LEU A 102 -21.57 -3.80 -4.13
N ALA A 103 -20.59 -3.18 -3.47
CA ALA A 103 -19.26 -2.95 -4.04
C ALA A 103 -18.57 -4.27 -4.40
N LYS A 104 -18.69 -5.29 -3.54
CA LYS A 104 -18.16 -6.63 -3.80
C LYS A 104 -18.83 -7.29 -5.01
N ALA A 105 -20.14 -7.13 -5.16
CA ALA A 105 -20.89 -7.72 -6.30
C ALA A 105 -20.56 -7.01 -7.62
N ILE A 106 -20.43 -5.69 -7.63
CA ILE A 106 -20.09 -4.90 -8.84
C ILE A 106 -18.63 -5.10 -9.24
N ASN A 107 -17.74 -5.35 -8.29
CA ASN A 107 -16.30 -5.59 -8.49
C ASN A 107 -15.62 -4.53 -9.40
N SER A 108 -15.95 -3.25 -9.17
CA SER A 108 -15.39 -2.13 -9.93
C SER A 108 -14.60 -1.19 -9.04
N PRO A 109 -13.27 -1.03 -9.25
CA PRO A 109 -12.44 -0.15 -8.42
C PRO A 109 -12.91 1.32 -8.41
N LYS A 110 -13.41 1.83 -9.53
CA LYS A 110 -13.94 3.19 -9.63
C LYS A 110 -15.20 3.37 -8.79
N PHE A 111 -16.13 2.41 -8.86
CA PHE A 111 -17.36 2.40 -8.06
C PHE A 111 -17.04 2.29 -6.57
N SER A 112 -16.13 1.40 -6.20
CA SER A 112 -15.68 1.23 -4.82
C SER A 112 -15.04 2.51 -4.26
N LYS A 113 -14.16 3.18 -5.02
CA LYS A 113 -13.56 4.46 -4.62
C LYS A 113 -14.63 5.54 -4.39
N PHE A 114 -15.67 5.56 -5.20
CA PHE A 114 -16.79 6.50 -5.02
C PHE A 114 -17.57 6.21 -3.73
N ILE A 115 -18.01 4.98 -3.51
CA ILE A 115 -18.75 4.57 -2.30
C ILE A 115 -17.91 4.77 -1.04
N PHE A 116 -16.65 4.35 -1.05
CA PHE A 116 -15.74 4.43 0.10
C PHE A 116 -14.87 5.70 0.10
N LYS A 117 -15.36 6.79 -0.51
CA LYS A 117 -14.63 8.06 -0.58
C LYS A 117 -14.12 8.52 0.80
N LYS A 118 -14.93 8.36 1.86
CA LYS A 118 -14.52 8.71 3.24
C LYS A 118 -13.29 7.91 3.69
N VAL A 119 -13.19 6.62 3.33
CA VAL A 119 -12.02 5.78 3.62
C VAL A 119 -10.82 6.32 2.87
N HIS A 120 -10.94 6.52 1.55
CA HIS A 120 -9.85 7.06 0.74
C HIS A 120 -9.38 8.44 1.23
N THR A 121 -10.30 9.35 1.57
CA THR A 121 -9.94 10.67 2.14
C THR A 121 -9.17 10.53 3.45
N LYS A 122 -9.56 9.61 4.32
CA LYS A 122 -8.86 9.34 5.58
C LYS A 122 -7.43 8.86 5.35
N PHE A 123 -7.19 8.11 4.26
CA PHE A 123 -5.88 7.68 3.77
C PHE A 123 -5.17 8.73 2.88
N GLY A 124 -5.61 9.98 2.92
CA GLY A 124 -5.01 11.09 2.15
C GLY A 124 -5.54 11.26 0.73
N GLY A 125 -6.34 10.32 0.22
CA GLY A 125 -6.98 10.41 -1.10
C GLY A 125 -6.07 10.21 -2.32
N HIS A 126 -4.79 9.95 -2.09
CA HIS A 126 -3.77 9.89 -3.15
C HIS A 126 -3.15 8.51 -3.36
N ILE A 127 -3.60 7.47 -2.62
CA ILE A 127 -3.02 6.13 -2.74
C ILE A 127 -3.35 5.53 -4.10
N ASP A 128 -2.30 5.25 -4.88
CA ASP A 128 -2.36 4.48 -6.12
C ASP A 128 -2.19 2.99 -5.83
N TYR A 129 -1.15 2.65 -5.05
CA TYR A 129 -0.82 1.26 -4.74
C TYR A 129 -0.57 1.04 -3.25
N LEU A 130 -1.09 -0.08 -2.77
CA LEU A 130 -0.69 -0.71 -1.51
C LEU A 130 0.22 -1.89 -1.87
N VAL A 131 1.47 -1.87 -1.42
CA VAL A 131 2.43 -2.96 -1.70
C VAL A 131 2.65 -3.76 -0.43
N SER A 132 2.28 -5.03 -0.46
CA SER A 132 2.51 -5.98 0.63
C SER A 132 3.70 -6.87 0.32
N GLY A 133 4.63 -7.01 1.27
CA GLY A 133 5.78 -7.89 1.10
C GLY A 133 6.32 -8.40 2.44
N GLY A 134 7.34 -9.25 2.37
CA GLY A 134 7.97 -9.89 3.53
C GLY A 134 7.25 -11.13 4.05
N ALA A 135 5.97 -11.31 3.74
CA ALA A 135 5.18 -12.52 3.99
C ALA A 135 3.97 -12.53 3.06
N SER A 136 3.29 -13.67 2.94
CA SER A 136 2.06 -13.79 2.15
C SER A 136 0.94 -12.97 2.77
N LEU A 137 0.22 -12.18 1.96
CA LEU A 137 -0.96 -11.45 2.38
C LEU A 137 -2.14 -12.44 2.46
N PRO A 138 -2.86 -12.53 3.62
CA PRO A 138 -4.06 -13.36 3.69
C PRO A 138 -5.07 -12.94 2.62
N HIS A 139 -5.61 -13.92 1.89
CA HIS A 139 -6.51 -13.68 0.76
C HIS A 139 -7.69 -12.78 1.13
N GLU A 140 -8.31 -13.01 2.30
CA GLU A 140 -9.44 -12.21 2.80
C GLU A 140 -9.09 -10.72 2.99
N ILE A 141 -7.84 -10.43 3.40
CA ILE A 141 -7.35 -9.06 3.57
C ILE A 141 -7.15 -8.40 2.21
N GLY A 142 -6.52 -9.10 1.26
CA GLY A 142 -6.36 -8.62 -0.11
C GLY A 142 -7.69 -8.34 -0.78
N GLU A 143 -8.64 -9.27 -0.70
CA GLU A 143 -9.99 -9.11 -1.21
C GLU A 143 -10.72 -7.91 -0.56
N SER A 144 -10.62 -7.76 0.75
CA SER A 144 -11.24 -6.63 1.46
C SER A 144 -10.70 -5.28 0.97
N LEU A 145 -9.39 -5.18 0.77
CA LEU A 145 -8.77 -3.97 0.23
C LEU A 145 -9.21 -3.69 -1.21
N LYS A 146 -9.31 -4.73 -2.06
CA LYS A 146 -9.83 -4.59 -3.43
C LYS A 146 -11.29 -4.12 -3.44
N VAL A 147 -12.16 -4.70 -2.60
CA VAL A 147 -13.56 -4.28 -2.46
C VAL A 147 -13.66 -2.84 -1.98
N LEU A 148 -12.73 -2.36 -1.16
CA LEU A 148 -12.63 -0.95 -0.75
C LEU A 148 -12.11 -0.02 -1.87
N GLY A 149 -11.67 -0.57 -3.01
CA GLY A 149 -11.18 0.17 -4.16
C GLY A 149 -9.68 0.47 -4.15
N PHE A 150 -8.90 -0.20 -3.31
CA PHE A 150 -7.45 -0.09 -3.33
C PHE A 150 -6.83 -1.06 -4.34
N GLN A 151 -5.79 -0.63 -5.02
CA GLN A 151 -4.93 -1.52 -5.81
C GLN A 151 -3.86 -2.12 -4.90
N VAL A 152 -3.88 -3.44 -4.78
CA VAL A 152 -2.95 -4.18 -3.93
C VAL A 152 -1.98 -4.95 -4.79
N LEU A 153 -0.69 -4.75 -4.57
CA LEU A 153 0.40 -5.52 -5.19
C LEU A 153 1.09 -6.35 -4.11
N GLU A 154 1.40 -7.60 -4.44
CA GLU A 154 2.19 -8.46 -3.57
C GLU A 154 3.58 -8.60 -4.13
N GLY A 155 4.60 -8.28 -3.30
CA GLY A 155 6.00 -8.46 -3.59
C GLY A 155 6.53 -9.75 -2.95
N TYR A 156 7.12 -10.62 -3.76
CA TYR A 156 7.88 -11.76 -3.30
C TYR A 156 9.37 -11.50 -3.44
N GLY A 157 10.11 -11.87 -2.42
CA GLY A 157 11.56 -11.69 -2.43
C GLY A 157 12.25 -12.27 -1.20
N MET A 158 13.57 -12.20 -1.22
CA MET A 158 14.43 -12.65 -0.13
C MET A 158 15.68 -11.75 -0.07
N THR A 159 16.29 -11.68 1.10
CA THR A 159 17.45 -10.79 1.34
C THR A 159 18.60 -11.05 0.35
N GLU A 160 18.86 -12.31 0.03
CA GLU A 160 19.91 -12.74 -0.90
C GLU A 160 19.68 -12.24 -2.34
N CYS A 161 18.44 -11.89 -2.70
CA CYS A 161 18.08 -11.39 -4.03
C CYS A 161 18.00 -9.85 -4.11
N SER A 162 18.28 -9.12 -3.02
CA SER A 162 18.42 -7.66 -2.93
C SER A 162 17.17 -6.80 -3.18
N PRO A 163 16.01 -7.03 -2.65
CA PRO A 163 15.32 -8.26 -2.22
C PRO A 163 14.33 -8.81 -3.24
N VAL A 164 13.95 -8.01 -4.30
CA VAL A 164 12.77 -8.30 -5.15
C VAL A 164 13.08 -9.41 -6.15
N ILE A 165 12.20 -10.42 -6.18
CA ILE A 165 12.21 -11.50 -7.18
C ILE A 165 11.01 -11.35 -8.11
N ALA A 166 9.82 -11.10 -7.55
CA ALA A 166 8.59 -10.94 -8.32
C ALA A 166 7.63 -9.94 -7.66
N VAL A 167 6.82 -9.31 -8.47
CA VAL A 167 5.69 -8.47 -8.03
C VAL A 167 4.45 -8.90 -8.80
N SER A 168 3.32 -9.10 -8.10
CA SER A 168 2.05 -9.38 -8.77
C SER A 168 1.59 -8.17 -9.57
N CYS A 169 1.36 -8.37 -10.86
CA CYS A 169 0.71 -7.39 -11.73
C CYS A 169 -0.75 -7.85 -11.89
N ASN A 170 -1.68 -7.20 -11.18
CA ASN A 170 -3.13 -7.44 -11.33
C ASN A 170 -3.74 -6.37 -12.24
#